data_4ab4c013e445493243f8dce400142526
#
_entry.id   4ab4c013e445493243f8dce400142526
#
_cell.length_a   1.000
_cell.length_b   1.000
_cell.length_c   1.000
_cell.angle_alpha   90.00
_cell.angle_beta   90.00
_cell.angle_gamma   90.00
#
_symmetry.space_group_name_H-M   'P 1'
#
loop_
_entity.id
_entity.type
_entity.pdbx_description
1 polymer ?
#
loop_
_entity_poly.entity_id
_entity_poly.type
_entity_poly.pdbx_seq_one_letter_code
_entity_poly.pdbx_strand_id
1 'polypeptide(L)'
;VRFLSGYFGKRTADKAKKNFLWGGVSLIVLGILLLIPTGFEGALQFQDAVKCKVEVLDCDNSSLIDTGIIRTGQQICKIKFLSGKFKGQENQGWNMLSGSLSQDKIFRPGDKVQAVVHHDGEKIISVNLIDYFRLEGELILAMAFALFLVIFARGIGLRSVFSFFLTILVLWKILVPLFLKGYNPILFGLIAVATMTFLILALVYGFDRRLLVSFCGSMSGILFAMLLSIICSKAFHIHGAVMHNSEALLYSGFQDLNLTWIFMASVCVGASGSVMDLSVDITSAVHEVVANAPEISRSRAIKSGMNVARAAMGTMTTTLLLAYSGTCLAMLMTFMAQGTPVYNILNNNVVASEIINTIAGSFGLAMTAPLTALIAGSLFTKKADFTKA
;
A
#
# COMPACT_ATOMS: atom_id res chain seq x y z
N VAL A 1 -12.00 40.78 -27.88
CA VAL A 1 -11.89 39.31 -28.15
C VAL A 1 -10.42 38.87 -28.26
N ARG A 2 -9.50 39.64 -28.88
CA ARG A 2 -8.05 39.28 -28.99
C ARG A 2 -7.27 39.33 -27.67
N PHE A 3 -7.66 40.13 -26.67
CA PHE A 3 -7.00 40.20 -25.36
C PHE A 3 -7.30 39.00 -24.48
N LEU A 4 -8.47 38.41 -24.56
CA LEU A 4 -8.89 37.23 -23.83
C LEU A 4 -8.22 35.94 -24.33
N SER A 5 -7.98 35.82 -25.65
CA SER A 5 -7.32 34.64 -26.25
C SER A 5 -5.84 34.53 -25.85
N GLY A 6 -5.14 35.66 -25.70
CA GLY A 6 -3.75 35.70 -25.26
C GLY A 6 -3.57 35.35 -23.76
N TYR A 7 -4.54 35.71 -22.90
CA TYR A 7 -4.52 35.41 -21.46
C TYR A 7 -4.81 33.94 -21.17
N PHE A 8 -5.77 33.36 -21.90
CA PHE A 8 -6.08 31.92 -21.83
C PHE A 8 -4.92 31.04 -22.36
N GLY A 9 -4.30 31.48 -23.47
CA GLY A 9 -3.17 30.76 -24.04
C GLY A 9 -1.90 30.75 -23.14
N LYS A 10 -1.58 31.86 -22.46
CA LYS A 10 -0.49 31.92 -21.49
C LYS A 10 -0.75 31.06 -20.24
N ARG A 11 -1.98 31.07 -19.71
CA ARG A 11 -2.35 30.31 -18.52
C ARG A 11 -2.37 28.79 -18.77
N THR A 12 -2.69 28.34 -19.98
CA THR A 12 -2.60 26.94 -20.41
C THR A 12 -1.18 26.50 -20.66
N ALA A 13 -0.33 27.35 -21.24
CA ALA A 13 1.09 27.08 -21.47
C ALA A 13 1.89 27.01 -20.15
N ASP A 14 1.61 27.90 -19.19
CA ASP A 14 2.22 27.86 -17.86
C ASP A 14 1.78 26.63 -17.05
N LYS A 15 0.50 26.23 -17.15
CA LYS A 15 0.02 24.97 -16.55
C LYS A 15 0.67 23.75 -17.20
N ALA A 16 0.83 23.74 -18.51
CA ALA A 16 1.50 22.64 -19.22
C ALA A 16 2.99 22.53 -18.85
N LYS A 17 3.71 23.68 -18.80
CA LYS A 17 5.11 23.74 -18.35
C LYS A 17 5.26 23.23 -16.89
N LYS A 18 4.39 23.67 -15.99
CA LYS A 18 4.38 23.27 -14.59
C LYS A 18 4.09 21.77 -14.44
N ASN A 19 3.16 21.24 -15.24
CA ASN A 19 2.84 19.81 -15.27
C ASN A 19 4.01 18.96 -15.78
N PHE A 20 4.72 19.44 -16.79
CA PHE A 20 5.92 18.74 -17.34
C PHE A 20 7.06 18.73 -16.33
N LEU A 21 7.30 19.84 -15.62
CA LEU A 21 8.31 19.95 -14.58
C LEU A 21 8.04 18.95 -13.43
N TRP A 22 6.77 18.83 -13.01
CA TRP A 22 6.37 17.90 -11.97
C TRP A 22 6.49 16.43 -12.38
N GLY A 23 6.16 16.12 -13.63
CA GLY A 23 6.41 14.80 -14.20
C GLY A 23 7.89 14.44 -14.19
N GLY A 24 8.77 15.39 -14.54
CA GLY A 24 10.22 15.23 -14.50
C GLY A 24 10.76 15.01 -13.08
N VAL A 25 10.33 15.83 -12.12
CA VAL A 25 10.73 15.68 -10.70
C VAL A 25 10.28 14.34 -10.15
N SER A 26 9.05 13.90 -10.44
CA SER A 26 8.52 12.61 -9.99
C SER A 26 9.29 11.44 -10.56
N LEU A 27 9.68 11.50 -11.84
CA LEU A 27 10.55 10.49 -12.49
C LEU A 27 11.94 10.43 -11.85
N ILE A 28 12.52 11.58 -11.52
CA ILE A 28 13.82 11.64 -10.85
C ILE A 28 13.73 11.02 -9.45
N VAL A 29 12.70 11.38 -8.67
CA VAL A 29 12.49 10.81 -7.32
C VAL A 29 12.27 9.30 -7.40
N LEU A 30 11.46 8.84 -8.35
CA LEU A 30 11.22 7.41 -8.58
C LEU A 30 12.51 6.69 -8.99
N GLY A 31 13.32 7.28 -9.87
CA GLY A 31 14.62 6.76 -10.26
C GLY A 31 15.60 6.67 -9.09
N ILE A 32 15.68 7.71 -8.25
CA ILE A 32 16.51 7.71 -7.04
C ILE A 32 16.05 6.60 -6.09
N LEU A 33 14.74 6.46 -5.84
CA LEU A 33 14.19 5.42 -4.96
C LEU A 33 14.49 4.01 -5.47
N LEU A 34 14.46 3.79 -6.78
CA LEU A 34 14.83 2.50 -7.38
C LEU A 34 16.30 2.15 -7.14
N LEU A 35 17.19 3.14 -7.14
CA LEU A 35 18.63 2.96 -6.96
C LEU A 35 19.06 2.82 -5.50
N ILE A 36 18.21 3.20 -4.54
CA ILE A 36 18.53 3.06 -3.10
C ILE A 36 18.66 1.57 -2.76
N PRO A 37 19.83 1.13 -2.24
CA PRO A 37 20.01 -0.23 -1.76
C PRO A 37 19.16 -0.45 -0.48
N THR A 38 18.54 -1.60 -0.37
CA THR A 38 17.77 -1.97 0.83
C THR A 38 18.67 -2.38 1.99
N GLY A 39 19.88 -2.84 1.65
CA GLY A 39 20.84 -3.43 2.59
C GLY A 39 20.55 -4.91 2.89
N PHE A 40 19.60 -5.50 2.17
CA PHE A 40 19.22 -6.92 2.27
C PHE A 40 19.45 -7.67 0.95
N GLU A 41 20.25 -7.11 0.05
CA GLU A 41 20.59 -7.74 -1.23
C GLU A 41 21.38 -9.04 -1.03
N GLY A 42 22.16 -9.14 0.06
CA GLY A 42 22.88 -10.36 0.44
C GLY A 42 22.02 -11.45 1.08
N ALA A 43 20.78 -11.14 1.48
CA ALA A 43 19.86 -12.11 2.08
C ALA A 43 18.93 -12.79 1.05
N LEU A 44 19.25 -12.70 -0.25
CA LEU A 44 18.47 -13.33 -1.29
C LEU A 44 18.51 -14.83 -1.17
N GLN A 45 17.35 -15.46 -1.11
CA GLN A 45 17.25 -16.92 -1.25
C GLN A 45 17.78 -17.33 -2.63
N PHE A 46 18.54 -18.44 -2.65
CA PHE A 46 19.09 -19.01 -3.88
C PHE A 46 20.07 -18.07 -4.61
N GLN A 47 21.03 -17.49 -3.87
CA GLN A 47 22.06 -16.61 -4.47
C GLN A 47 22.89 -17.30 -5.54
N ASP A 48 23.22 -18.58 -5.34
CA ASP A 48 24.03 -19.39 -6.25
C ASP A 48 23.21 -20.13 -7.30
N ALA A 49 21.94 -19.78 -7.46
CA ALA A 49 21.03 -20.44 -8.37
C ALA A 49 20.39 -19.46 -9.37
N VAL A 50 20.18 -19.93 -10.59
CA VAL A 50 19.53 -19.14 -11.64
C VAL A 50 18.03 -19.35 -11.60
N LYS A 51 17.28 -18.25 -11.55
CA LYS A 51 15.81 -18.27 -11.66
C LYS A 51 15.40 -18.29 -13.13
N CYS A 52 14.63 -19.30 -13.52
CA CYS A 52 14.18 -19.49 -14.89
C CYS A 52 12.67 -19.69 -14.95
N LYS A 53 12.07 -19.30 -16.08
CA LYS A 53 10.72 -19.68 -16.44
C LYS A 53 10.77 -20.98 -17.20
N VAL A 54 9.98 -21.97 -16.79
CA VAL A 54 9.88 -23.29 -17.39
C VAL A 54 8.43 -23.62 -17.74
N GLU A 55 8.25 -24.50 -18.70
CA GLU A 55 6.96 -25.10 -19.04
C GLU A 55 7.01 -26.57 -18.62
N VAL A 56 5.95 -27.01 -17.96
CA VAL A 56 5.79 -28.39 -17.54
C VAL A 56 5.29 -29.21 -18.75
N LEU A 57 6.02 -30.24 -19.12
CA LEU A 57 5.66 -31.13 -20.23
C LEU A 57 4.89 -32.35 -19.73
N ASP A 58 5.32 -32.93 -18.61
CA ASP A 58 4.70 -34.10 -18.00
C ASP A 58 5.00 -34.12 -16.48
N CYS A 59 4.19 -34.84 -15.70
CA CYS A 59 4.33 -34.91 -14.25
C CYS A 59 4.08 -36.34 -13.74
N ASP A 60 5.01 -36.82 -12.94
CA ASP A 60 4.86 -38.05 -12.16
C ASP A 60 4.41 -37.71 -10.74
N ASN A 61 3.26 -38.21 -10.35
CA ASN A 61 2.60 -38.03 -9.06
C ASN A 61 2.66 -39.29 -8.18
N SER A 62 3.38 -40.32 -8.60
CA SER A 62 3.41 -41.64 -7.92
C SER A 62 3.91 -41.57 -6.47
N SER A 63 4.77 -40.57 -6.16
CA SER A 63 5.35 -40.36 -4.84
C SER A 63 4.53 -39.37 -3.97
N LEU A 64 3.34 -38.97 -4.45
CA LEU A 64 2.46 -38.12 -3.66
C LEU A 64 1.54 -38.94 -2.79
N ILE A 65 1.47 -38.57 -1.52
CA ILE A 65 0.56 -39.13 -0.54
C ILE A 65 -0.64 -38.18 -0.43
N ASP A 66 -1.81 -38.62 -0.84
CA ASP A 66 -3.05 -37.87 -0.76
C ASP A 66 -3.85 -38.33 0.47
N THR A 67 -4.08 -37.42 1.43
CA THR A 67 -4.89 -37.68 2.62
C THR A 67 -6.31 -37.17 2.47
N GLY A 68 -6.73 -36.76 1.27
CA GLY A 68 -8.03 -36.19 0.96
C GLY A 68 -8.09 -34.68 1.09
N ILE A 69 -7.53 -34.11 2.15
CA ILE A 69 -7.48 -32.66 2.38
C ILE A 69 -6.14 -32.07 1.95
N ILE A 70 -5.06 -32.71 2.32
CA ILE A 70 -3.69 -32.25 2.02
C ILE A 70 -2.94 -33.34 1.24
N ARG A 71 -1.96 -32.90 0.45
CA ARG A 71 -1.02 -33.77 -0.25
C ARG A 71 0.38 -33.48 0.22
N THR A 72 1.14 -34.54 0.42
CA THR A 72 2.55 -34.47 0.83
C THR A 72 3.40 -35.33 -0.06
N GLY A 73 4.70 -35.09 -0.11
CA GLY A 73 5.61 -35.88 -0.92
C GLY A 73 6.26 -35.08 -2.03
N GLN A 74 6.77 -35.78 -3.02
CA GLN A 74 7.53 -35.20 -4.12
C GLN A 74 6.83 -35.43 -5.45
N GLN A 75 6.56 -34.36 -6.20
CA GLN A 75 6.13 -34.41 -7.57
C GLN A 75 7.36 -34.20 -8.47
N ILE A 76 7.56 -35.08 -9.42
CA ILE A 76 8.65 -34.98 -10.40
C ILE A 76 8.02 -34.60 -11.74
N CYS A 77 8.47 -33.46 -12.29
CA CYS A 77 7.94 -32.95 -13.55
C CYS A 77 9.04 -32.91 -14.62
N LYS A 78 8.73 -33.37 -15.83
CA LYS A 78 9.53 -33.11 -17.02
C LYS A 78 9.25 -31.68 -17.46
N ILE A 79 10.29 -30.86 -17.61
CA ILE A 79 10.17 -29.44 -17.90
C ILE A 79 11.01 -29.00 -19.08
N LYS A 80 10.58 -27.92 -19.74
CA LYS A 80 11.32 -27.22 -20.77
C LYS A 80 11.61 -25.80 -20.36
N PHE A 81 12.87 -25.40 -20.46
CA PHE A 81 13.26 -24.02 -20.13
C PHE A 81 12.79 -23.04 -21.19
N LEU A 82 12.00 -22.03 -20.78
CA LEU A 82 11.50 -20.96 -21.66
C LEU A 82 12.38 -19.72 -21.61
N SER A 83 13.16 -19.53 -20.53
CA SER A 83 14.01 -18.34 -20.34
C SER A 83 15.34 -18.69 -19.68
N GLY A 84 16.27 -17.74 -19.67
CA GLY A 84 17.56 -17.86 -19.00
C GLY A 84 18.61 -18.62 -19.82
N LYS A 85 19.73 -18.97 -19.16
CA LYS A 85 20.91 -19.61 -19.76
C LYS A 85 20.62 -20.96 -20.42
N PHE A 86 19.63 -21.68 -19.89
CA PHE A 86 19.28 -23.04 -20.32
C PHE A 86 18.07 -23.10 -21.28
N LYS A 87 17.69 -21.98 -21.89
CA LYS A 87 16.53 -21.89 -22.77
C LYS A 87 16.53 -22.96 -23.87
N GLY A 88 15.40 -23.66 -24.00
CA GLY A 88 15.17 -24.72 -25.00
C GLY A 88 15.59 -26.12 -24.54
N GLN A 89 16.35 -26.26 -23.47
CA GLN A 89 16.71 -27.58 -22.92
C GLN A 89 15.53 -28.18 -22.15
N GLU A 90 15.48 -29.50 -22.09
CA GLU A 90 14.56 -30.25 -21.24
C GLU A 90 15.31 -30.87 -20.08
N ASN A 91 14.68 -30.91 -18.93
CA ASN A 91 15.22 -31.51 -17.69
C ASN A 91 14.09 -32.02 -16.80
N GLN A 92 14.44 -32.63 -15.68
CA GLN A 92 13.51 -32.95 -14.60
C GLN A 92 13.56 -31.84 -13.55
N GLY A 93 12.38 -31.43 -13.06
CA GLY A 93 12.20 -30.50 -11.97
C GLY A 93 11.45 -31.15 -10.80
N TRP A 94 11.80 -30.76 -9.60
CA TRP A 94 11.21 -31.30 -8.38
C TRP A 94 10.33 -30.26 -7.70
N ASN A 95 9.16 -30.71 -7.29
CA ASN A 95 8.21 -29.95 -6.51
C ASN A 95 7.94 -30.71 -5.19
N MET A 96 8.34 -30.13 -4.06
CA MET A 96 8.13 -30.70 -2.75
C MET A 96 6.84 -30.15 -2.14
N LEU A 97 5.93 -31.03 -1.77
CA LEU A 97 4.69 -30.70 -1.09
C LEU A 97 4.84 -30.98 0.42
N SER A 98 4.58 -29.96 1.20
CA SER A 98 4.71 -29.96 2.67
C SER A 98 3.42 -30.31 3.42
N GLY A 99 2.29 -30.37 2.73
CA GLY A 99 0.95 -30.47 3.31
C GLY A 99 0.30 -29.11 3.61
N SER A 100 0.90 -28.02 3.16
CA SER A 100 0.36 -26.66 3.36
C SER A 100 -0.55 -26.27 2.20
N LEU A 101 -1.86 -26.16 2.43
CA LEU A 101 -2.82 -25.73 1.40
C LEU A 101 -2.53 -24.35 0.82
N SER A 102 -1.86 -23.47 1.57
CA SER A 102 -1.53 -22.12 1.13
C SER A 102 -0.25 -22.04 0.30
N GLN A 103 0.67 -22.99 0.47
CA GLN A 103 1.99 -22.97 -0.16
C GLN A 103 2.16 -24.02 -1.24
N ASP A 104 1.57 -25.21 -1.04
CA ASP A 104 1.74 -26.32 -1.94
C ASP A 104 0.92 -26.17 -3.23
N LYS A 105 1.50 -26.54 -4.35
CA LYS A 105 0.89 -26.50 -5.68
C LYS A 105 1.19 -27.82 -6.40
N ILE A 106 0.22 -28.32 -7.13
CA ILE A 106 0.38 -29.49 -7.99
C ILE A 106 0.38 -28.99 -9.42
N PHE A 107 1.53 -29.14 -10.08
CA PHE A 107 1.69 -28.72 -11.45
C PHE A 107 1.11 -29.74 -12.42
N ARG A 108 0.66 -29.25 -13.56
CA ARG A 108 0.09 -30.03 -14.64
C ARG A 108 0.83 -29.73 -15.95
N PRO A 109 0.80 -30.66 -16.92
CA PRO A 109 1.31 -30.39 -18.26
C PRO A 109 0.70 -29.11 -18.87
N GLY A 110 1.57 -28.25 -19.41
CA GLY A 110 1.22 -26.94 -19.96
C GLY A 110 1.37 -25.76 -18.95
N ASP A 111 1.57 -26.03 -17.66
CA ASP A 111 1.77 -24.98 -16.68
C ASP A 111 3.10 -24.27 -16.89
N LYS A 112 3.07 -22.94 -16.75
CA LYS A 112 4.27 -22.10 -16.71
C LYS A 112 4.68 -21.86 -15.28
N VAL A 113 5.90 -22.28 -14.92
CA VAL A 113 6.38 -22.35 -13.56
C VAL A 113 7.69 -21.58 -13.42
N GLN A 114 7.87 -20.97 -12.27
CA GLN A 114 9.15 -20.42 -11.85
C GLN A 114 10.00 -21.53 -11.25
N ALA A 115 11.15 -21.77 -11.86
CA ALA A 115 12.12 -22.74 -11.38
C ALA A 115 13.40 -22.06 -10.88
N VAL A 116 14.01 -22.68 -9.88
CA VAL A 116 15.33 -22.34 -9.37
C VAL A 116 16.29 -23.46 -9.75
N VAL A 117 17.32 -23.10 -10.49
CA VAL A 117 18.28 -24.03 -11.08
C VAL A 117 19.62 -23.89 -10.36
N HIS A 118 20.03 -24.94 -9.69
CA HIS A 118 21.39 -25.09 -9.19
C HIS A 118 22.26 -25.68 -10.29
N HIS A 119 23.35 -25.03 -10.62
CA HIS A 119 24.23 -25.45 -11.72
C HIS A 119 25.71 -25.24 -11.37
N ASP A 120 26.54 -26.07 -11.97
CA ASP A 120 27.98 -25.89 -11.97
C ASP A 120 28.42 -25.68 -13.44
N GLY A 121 28.79 -24.42 -13.72
CA GLY A 121 29.08 -24.02 -15.10
C GLY A 121 27.87 -24.22 -16.03
N GLU A 122 27.99 -25.16 -16.96
CA GLU A 122 26.90 -25.53 -17.90
C GLU A 122 26.05 -26.71 -17.45
N LYS A 123 26.52 -27.45 -16.42
CA LYS A 123 25.83 -28.66 -15.95
C LYS A 123 24.77 -28.31 -14.92
N ILE A 124 23.53 -28.69 -15.19
CA ILE A 124 22.41 -28.56 -14.26
C ILE A 124 22.57 -29.65 -13.17
N ILE A 125 22.60 -29.25 -11.90
CA ILE A 125 22.68 -30.14 -10.75
C ILE A 125 21.28 -30.51 -10.28
N SER A 126 20.42 -29.49 -10.05
CA SER A 126 19.05 -29.68 -9.62
C SER A 126 18.14 -28.53 -10.08
N VAL A 127 16.87 -28.84 -10.29
CA VAL A 127 15.84 -27.86 -10.63
C VAL A 127 14.69 -27.97 -9.66
N ASN A 128 14.49 -26.93 -8.87
CA ASN A 128 13.38 -26.85 -7.93
C ASN A 128 12.26 -25.98 -8.50
N LEU A 129 11.05 -26.53 -8.58
CA LEU A 129 9.86 -25.82 -9.01
C LEU A 129 9.26 -25.09 -7.80
N ILE A 130 9.11 -23.76 -7.91
CA ILE A 130 8.72 -22.93 -6.75
C ILE A 130 7.25 -22.54 -6.78
N ASP A 131 6.81 -21.93 -7.88
CA ASP A 131 5.44 -21.42 -8.00
C ASP A 131 5.05 -21.25 -9.47
N TYR A 132 3.75 -21.03 -9.75
CA TYR A 132 3.30 -20.60 -11.05
C TYR A 132 3.95 -19.28 -11.46
N PHE A 133 4.30 -19.15 -12.72
CA PHE A 133 4.88 -17.92 -13.26
C PHE A 133 3.77 -16.90 -13.56
N ARG A 134 3.46 -16.04 -12.57
CA ARG A 134 2.37 -15.06 -12.64
C ARG A 134 2.80 -13.68 -13.12
N LEU A 135 4.11 -13.36 -13.09
CA LEU A 135 4.64 -12.02 -13.34
C LEU A 135 4.14 -11.39 -14.65
N GLU A 136 4.00 -12.16 -15.73
CA GLU A 136 3.52 -11.63 -17.01
C GLU A 136 2.06 -11.17 -16.93
N GLY A 137 1.19 -11.98 -16.27
CA GLY A 137 -0.21 -11.63 -16.07
C GLY A 137 -0.38 -10.41 -15.14
N GLU A 138 0.39 -10.37 -14.07
CA GLU A 138 0.39 -9.24 -13.12
C GLU A 138 0.86 -7.94 -13.79
N LEU A 139 1.92 -8.01 -14.61
CA LEU A 139 2.41 -6.88 -15.41
C LEU A 139 1.37 -6.39 -16.42
N ILE A 140 0.71 -7.32 -17.12
CA ILE A 140 -0.35 -6.96 -18.08
C ILE A 140 -1.50 -6.27 -17.34
N LEU A 141 -1.92 -6.79 -16.19
CA LEU A 141 -2.98 -6.19 -15.38
C LEU A 141 -2.58 -4.80 -14.89
N ALA A 142 -1.36 -4.64 -14.37
CA ALA A 142 -0.85 -3.35 -13.90
C ALA A 142 -0.75 -2.32 -15.05
N MET A 143 -0.27 -2.75 -16.22
CA MET A 143 -0.21 -1.89 -17.42
C MET A 143 -1.61 -1.51 -17.92
N ALA A 144 -2.54 -2.45 -17.94
CA ALA A 144 -3.93 -2.18 -18.33
C ALA A 144 -4.58 -1.17 -17.39
N PHE A 145 -4.38 -1.30 -16.07
CA PHE A 145 -4.86 -0.35 -15.08
C PHE A 145 -4.22 1.05 -15.26
N ALA A 146 -2.90 1.11 -15.43
CA ALA A 146 -2.19 2.36 -15.66
C ALA A 146 -2.66 3.05 -16.95
N LEU A 147 -2.83 2.29 -18.04
CA LEU A 147 -3.34 2.79 -19.31
C LEU A 147 -4.77 3.33 -19.17
N PHE A 148 -5.65 2.58 -18.48
CA PHE A 148 -7.01 3.01 -18.19
C PHE A 148 -7.04 4.35 -17.46
N LEU A 149 -6.23 4.51 -16.39
CA LEU A 149 -6.14 5.76 -15.65
C LEU A 149 -5.64 6.92 -16.52
N VAL A 150 -4.65 6.68 -17.37
CA VAL A 150 -4.11 7.73 -18.25
C VAL A 150 -5.13 8.13 -19.33
N ILE A 151 -5.84 7.17 -19.92
CA ILE A 151 -6.88 7.46 -20.94
C ILE A 151 -8.04 8.21 -20.30
N PHE A 152 -8.54 7.75 -19.16
CA PHE A 152 -9.72 8.32 -18.51
C PHE A 152 -9.41 9.69 -17.88
N ALA A 153 -8.37 9.79 -17.06
CA ALA A 153 -8.05 10.99 -16.29
C ALA A 153 -6.92 11.85 -16.91
N ARG A 154 -6.40 11.48 -18.07
CA ARG A 154 -5.35 12.20 -18.79
C ARG A 154 -4.14 12.55 -17.90
N GLY A 155 -3.78 13.85 -17.80
CA GLY A 155 -2.63 14.28 -16.99
C GLY A 155 -2.79 14.03 -15.47
N ILE A 156 -4.01 13.95 -14.94
CA ILE A 156 -4.26 13.57 -13.54
C ILE A 156 -4.00 12.07 -13.38
N GLY A 157 -4.46 11.24 -14.32
CA GLY A 157 -4.23 9.80 -14.31
C GLY A 157 -2.76 9.44 -14.32
N LEU A 158 -1.94 10.13 -15.12
CA LEU A 158 -0.49 9.92 -15.10
C LEU A 158 0.12 10.20 -13.73
N ARG A 159 -0.28 11.28 -13.06
CA ARG A 159 0.18 11.61 -11.70
C ARG A 159 -0.27 10.57 -10.67
N SER A 160 -1.49 10.04 -10.81
CA SER A 160 -1.99 8.96 -9.95
C SER A 160 -1.18 7.68 -10.11
N VAL A 161 -0.80 7.32 -11.34
CA VAL A 161 0.09 6.18 -11.60
C VAL A 161 1.45 6.40 -10.94
N PHE A 162 2.04 7.60 -11.07
CA PHE A 162 3.30 7.92 -10.41
C PHE A 162 3.19 7.87 -8.88
N SER A 163 2.13 8.41 -8.28
CA SER A 163 1.93 8.36 -6.84
C SER A 163 1.78 6.93 -6.33
N PHE A 164 1.11 6.06 -7.08
CA PHE A 164 0.95 4.65 -6.77
C PHE A 164 2.31 3.91 -6.71
N PHE A 165 3.12 4.03 -7.77
CA PHE A 165 4.45 3.43 -7.79
C PHE A 165 5.38 4.00 -6.72
N LEU A 166 5.31 5.31 -6.49
CA LEU A 166 6.09 5.97 -5.45
C LEU A 166 5.75 5.47 -4.06
N THR A 167 4.46 5.27 -3.76
CA THR A 167 4.02 4.70 -2.48
C THR A 167 4.58 3.30 -2.28
N ILE A 168 4.49 2.43 -3.31
CA ILE A 168 5.07 1.08 -3.26
C ILE A 168 6.57 1.13 -2.99
N LEU A 169 7.31 2.01 -3.69
CA LEU A 169 8.75 2.12 -3.51
C LEU A 169 9.16 2.66 -2.13
N VAL A 170 8.43 3.63 -1.59
CA VAL A 170 8.69 4.14 -0.23
C VAL A 170 8.46 3.04 0.80
N LEU A 171 7.37 2.28 0.68
CA LEU A 171 7.11 1.15 1.56
C LEU A 171 8.20 0.10 1.45
N TRP A 172 8.53 -0.33 0.23
CA TRP A 172 9.46 -1.44 -0.03
C TRP A 172 10.93 -1.08 0.21
N LYS A 173 11.36 0.09 -0.24
CA LYS A 173 12.78 0.49 -0.23
C LYS A 173 13.18 1.26 1.02
N ILE A 174 12.24 1.89 1.71
CA ILE A 174 12.53 2.73 2.88
C ILE A 174 11.92 2.13 4.14
N LEU A 175 10.59 1.98 4.20
CA LEU A 175 9.92 1.64 5.45
C LEU A 175 10.27 0.23 5.94
N VAL A 176 10.13 -0.78 5.07
CA VAL A 176 10.40 -2.18 5.42
C VAL A 176 11.86 -2.39 5.85
N PRO A 177 12.88 -1.90 5.11
CA PRO A 177 14.28 -2.03 5.54
C PRO A 177 14.58 -1.31 6.85
N LEU A 178 13.98 -0.14 7.10
CA LEU A 178 14.18 0.57 8.37
C LEU A 178 13.61 -0.21 9.55
N PHE A 179 12.44 -0.83 9.39
CA PHE A 179 11.86 -1.69 10.42
C PHE A 179 12.73 -2.92 10.68
N LEU A 180 13.19 -3.60 9.63
CA LEU A 180 14.07 -4.77 9.75
C LEU A 180 15.42 -4.45 10.39
N LYS A 181 15.94 -3.24 10.21
CA LYS A 181 17.16 -2.76 10.88
C LYS A 181 16.97 -2.40 12.36
N GLY A 182 15.74 -2.56 12.88
CA GLY A 182 15.44 -2.30 14.30
C GLY A 182 15.26 -0.82 14.66
N TYR A 183 15.14 0.07 13.68
CA TYR A 183 14.82 1.47 13.96
C TYR A 183 13.41 1.60 14.55
N ASN A 184 13.17 2.68 15.31
CA ASN A 184 11.90 2.91 15.97
C ASN A 184 10.71 2.95 14.97
N PRO A 185 9.81 1.93 14.96
CA PRO A 185 8.76 1.82 13.94
C PRO A 185 7.75 2.96 13.99
N ILE A 186 7.46 3.49 15.18
CA ILE A 186 6.49 4.58 15.35
C ILE A 186 7.02 5.86 14.68
N LEU A 187 8.28 6.21 14.94
CA LEU A 187 8.89 7.42 14.39
C LEU A 187 9.06 7.32 12.88
N PHE A 188 9.69 6.23 12.41
CA PHE A 188 9.95 6.06 10.98
C PHE A 188 8.68 5.75 10.18
N GLY A 189 7.68 5.08 10.78
CA GLY A 189 6.35 4.94 10.21
C GLY A 189 5.67 6.29 9.99
N LEU A 190 5.71 7.17 10.98
CA LEU A 190 5.15 8.52 10.87
C LEU A 190 5.88 9.37 9.81
N ILE A 191 7.22 9.32 9.77
CA ILE A 191 8.02 10.03 8.76
C ILE A 191 7.70 9.50 7.35
N ALA A 192 7.59 8.20 7.17
CA ALA A 192 7.25 7.60 5.88
C ALA A 192 5.85 8.01 5.43
N VAL A 193 4.85 7.96 6.33
CA VAL A 193 3.48 8.41 6.03
C VAL A 193 3.47 9.90 5.70
N ALA A 194 4.17 10.74 6.47
CA ALA A 194 4.27 12.17 6.20
C ALA A 194 4.91 12.44 4.82
N THR A 195 5.98 11.71 4.50
CA THR A 195 6.66 11.84 3.20
C THR A 195 5.75 11.41 2.05
N MET A 196 5.08 10.25 2.16
CA MET A 196 4.13 9.78 1.14
C MET A 196 2.98 10.76 0.96
N THR A 197 2.34 11.19 2.06
CA THR A 197 1.24 12.17 2.03
C THR A 197 1.69 13.47 1.37
N PHE A 198 2.84 14.00 1.74
CA PHE A 198 3.38 15.23 1.13
C PHE A 198 3.62 15.07 -0.37
N LEU A 199 4.25 13.97 -0.79
CA LEU A 199 4.57 13.71 -2.20
C LEU A 199 3.29 13.51 -3.04
N ILE A 200 2.32 12.75 -2.53
CA ILE A 200 1.03 12.55 -3.21
C ILE A 200 0.29 13.88 -3.36
N LEU A 201 0.18 14.66 -2.28
CA LEU A 201 -0.49 15.96 -2.31
C LEU A 201 0.24 16.97 -3.20
N ALA A 202 1.57 16.93 -3.25
CA ALA A 202 2.36 17.76 -4.15
C ALA A 202 2.12 17.40 -5.63
N LEU A 203 1.91 16.13 -5.94
CA LEU A 203 1.52 15.67 -7.27
C LEU A 203 0.09 16.12 -7.66
N VAL A 204 -0.84 16.13 -6.71
CA VAL A 204 -2.24 16.52 -6.92
C VAL A 204 -2.37 18.03 -7.08
N TYR A 205 -1.89 18.80 -6.11
CA TYR A 205 -2.09 20.26 -6.06
C TYR A 205 -0.93 21.07 -6.63
N GLY A 206 0.27 20.48 -6.74
CA GLY A 206 1.50 21.25 -6.88
C GLY A 206 1.86 21.99 -5.59
N PHE A 207 2.82 22.93 -5.62
CA PHE A 207 3.16 23.78 -4.48
C PHE A 207 2.18 24.95 -4.37
N ASP A 208 0.97 24.66 -3.88
CA ASP A 208 -0.08 25.64 -3.61
C ASP A 208 -0.43 25.64 -2.11
N ARG A 209 -1.15 26.64 -1.64
CA ARG A 209 -1.66 26.69 -0.25
C ARG A 209 -2.55 25.50 0.09
N ARG A 210 -3.24 24.95 -0.90
CA ARG A 210 -4.04 23.72 -0.74
C ARG A 210 -3.23 22.53 -0.27
N LEU A 211 -1.99 22.39 -0.77
CA LEU A 211 -1.06 21.35 -0.30
C LEU A 211 -0.80 21.47 1.20
N LEU A 212 -0.47 22.67 1.68
CA LEU A 212 -0.19 22.89 3.12
C LEU A 212 -1.42 22.61 3.98
N VAL A 213 -2.60 23.07 3.55
CA VAL A 213 -3.86 22.81 4.28
C VAL A 213 -4.15 21.34 4.37
N SER A 214 -4.15 20.62 3.22
CA SER A 214 -4.43 19.19 3.19
C SER A 214 -3.36 18.39 3.96
N PHE A 215 -2.09 18.75 3.83
CA PHE A 215 -1.00 18.08 4.55
C PHE A 215 -1.14 18.24 6.07
N CYS A 216 -1.31 19.47 6.56
CA CYS A 216 -1.48 19.69 7.99
C CYS A 216 -2.75 19.04 8.53
N GLY A 217 -3.85 19.08 7.76
CA GLY A 217 -5.10 18.41 8.09
C GLY A 217 -4.93 16.89 8.19
N SER A 218 -4.33 16.28 7.20
CA SER A 218 -4.06 14.82 7.18
C SER A 218 -3.13 14.41 8.33
N MET A 219 -2.03 15.14 8.51
CA MET A 219 -1.06 14.82 9.58
C MET A 219 -1.68 14.94 10.98
N SER A 220 -2.56 15.89 11.20
CA SER A 220 -3.25 16.01 12.49
C SER A 220 -4.16 14.81 12.79
N GLY A 221 -4.88 14.30 11.79
CA GLY A 221 -5.69 13.09 11.93
C GLY A 221 -4.86 11.82 12.12
N ILE A 222 -3.76 11.69 11.38
CA ILE A 222 -2.84 10.55 11.50
C ILE A 222 -2.17 10.52 12.88
N LEU A 223 -1.72 11.68 13.39
CA LEU A 223 -1.17 11.79 14.74
C LEU A 223 -2.19 11.40 15.82
N PHE A 224 -3.46 11.77 15.63
CA PHE A 224 -4.52 11.39 16.55
C PHE A 224 -4.80 9.87 16.49
N ALA A 225 -4.86 9.28 15.29
CA ALA A 225 -5.01 7.83 15.11
C ALA A 225 -3.85 7.06 15.77
N MET A 226 -2.61 7.55 15.60
CA MET A 226 -1.42 6.95 16.23
C MET A 226 -1.50 7.01 17.74
N LEU A 227 -1.83 8.17 18.30
CA LEU A 227 -1.97 8.33 19.75
C LEU A 227 -3.01 7.38 20.33
N LEU A 228 -4.17 7.30 19.68
CA LEU A 228 -5.24 6.38 20.08
C LEU A 228 -4.81 4.92 19.95
N SER A 229 -4.12 4.55 18.86
CA SER A 229 -3.57 3.20 18.68
C SER A 229 -2.60 2.82 19.80
N ILE A 230 -1.71 3.74 20.21
CA ILE A 230 -0.78 3.52 21.32
C ILE A 230 -1.53 3.30 22.64
N ILE A 231 -2.53 4.12 22.92
CA ILE A 231 -3.33 4.03 24.15
C ILE A 231 -4.11 2.71 24.17
N CYS A 232 -4.83 2.41 23.08
CA CYS A 232 -5.67 1.20 23.00
C CYS A 232 -4.84 -0.08 23.00
N SER A 233 -3.70 -0.12 22.27
CA SER A 233 -2.85 -1.32 22.27
C SER A 233 -2.30 -1.62 23.65
N LYS A 234 -1.94 -0.61 24.44
CA LYS A 234 -1.52 -0.79 25.84
C LYS A 234 -2.68 -1.21 26.75
N ALA A 235 -3.83 -0.54 26.63
CA ALA A 235 -4.99 -0.80 27.48
C ALA A 235 -5.58 -2.19 27.26
N PHE A 236 -5.56 -2.68 26.02
CA PHE A 236 -6.12 -4.00 25.65
C PHE A 236 -5.05 -5.09 25.59
N HIS A 237 -3.81 -4.81 26.00
CA HIS A 237 -2.69 -5.75 25.99
C HIS A 237 -2.46 -6.43 24.63
N ILE A 238 -2.64 -5.68 23.54
CA ILE A 238 -2.43 -6.22 22.19
C ILE A 238 -0.94 -6.34 21.92
N HIS A 239 -0.53 -7.55 21.56
CA HIS A 239 0.83 -7.87 21.14
C HIS A 239 0.91 -7.89 19.60
N GLY A 240 1.99 -7.35 19.02
CA GLY A 240 2.15 -7.27 17.56
C GLY A 240 2.26 -8.61 16.83
N ALA A 241 2.39 -9.73 17.56
CA ALA A 241 2.35 -11.07 16.97
C ALA A 241 0.98 -11.46 16.36
N VAL A 242 -0.06 -10.64 16.56
CA VAL A 242 -1.36 -10.80 15.87
C VAL A 242 -1.29 -10.52 14.37
N MET A 243 -0.25 -9.84 13.90
CA MET A 243 -0.06 -9.58 12.46
C MET A 243 0.31 -10.86 11.71
N HIS A 244 -0.28 -11.01 10.52
CA HIS A 244 0.02 -12.17 9.66
C HIS A 244 1.53 -12.29 9.37
N ASN A 245 2.07 -13.50 9.41
CA ASN A 245 3.50 -13.83 9.21
C ASN A 245 4.50 -13.19 10.21
N SER A 246 4.05 -12.55 11.28
CA SER A 246 4.95 -11.93 12.26
C SER A 246 5.83 -12.93 12.99
N GLU A 247 5.31 -14.14 13.27
CA GLU A 247 6.09 -15.22 13.87
C GLU A 247 7.19 -15.72 12.94
N ALA A 248 6.88 -15.88 11.65
CA ALA A 248 7.88 -16.28 10.65
C ALA A 248 9.03 -15.28 10.56
N LEU A 249 8.75 -13.98 10.75
CA LEU A 249 9.76 -12.93 10.80
C LEU A 249 10.72 -13.12 11.99
N LEU A 250 10.19 -13.44 13.18
CA LEU A 250 11.02 -13.73 14.37
C LEU A 250 11.91 -14.96 14.15
N TYR A 251 11.36 -16.04 13.59
CA TYR A 251 12.14 -17.25 13.28
C TYR A 251 13.18 -17.05 12.16
N SER A 252 13.02 -16.01 11.33
CA SER A 252 13.99 -15.65 10.29
C SER A 252 15.20 -14.86 10.80
N GLY A 253 15.40 -14.79 12.12
CA GLY A 253 16.56 -14.15 12.76
C GLY A 253 16.32 -12.70 13.22
N PHE A 254 15.08 -12.21 13.16
CA PHE A 254 14.71 -10.85 13.58
C PHE A 254 13.99 -10.86 14.94
N GLN A 255 14.59 -11.52 15.95
CA GLN A 255 13.98 -11.73 17.27
C GLN A 255 13.84 -10.45 18.10
N ASP A 256 14.72 -9.46 17.87
CA ASP A 256 14.75 -8.20 18.61
C ASP A 256 13.75 -7.15 18.15
N LEU A 257 12.93 -7.47 17.12
CA LEU A 257 11.96 -6.53 16.59
C LEU A 257 10.80 -6.31 17.55
N ASN A 258 10.47 -5.05 17.78
CA ASN A 258 9.27 -4.69 18.54
C ASN A 258 8.01 -4.77 17.65
N LEU A 259 7.41 -5.95 17.56
CA LEU A 259 6.23 -6.21 16.75
C LEU A 259 5.03 -5.33 17.14
N THR A 260 4.90 -4.98 18.42
CA THR A 260 3.81 -4.12 18.89
C THR A 260 3.94 -2.69 18.34
N TRP A 261 5.15 -2.15 18.28
CA TRP A 261 5.38 -0.85 17.67
C TRP A 261 5.21 -0.88 16.14
N ILE A 262 5.57 -1.99 15.50
CA ILE A 262 5.31 -2.20 14.05
C ILE A 262 3.80 -2.23 13.80
N PHE A 263 3.03 -2.92 14.65
CA PHE A 263 1.57 -2.94 14.57
C PHE A 263 0.98 -1.53 14.70
N MET A 264 1.40 -0.73 15.69
CA MET A 264 0.94 0.64 15.83
C MET A 264 1.27 1.52 14.61
N ALA A 265 2.46 1.35 14.03
CA ALA A 265 2.86 2.04 12.81
C ALA A 265 1.99 1.61 11.61
N SER A 266 1.63 0.32 11.51
CA SER A 266 0.78 -0.19 10.42
C SER A 266 -0.63 0.39 10.46
N VAL A 267 -1.19 0.66 11.65
CA VAL A 267 -2.47 1.37 11.80
C VAL A 267 -2.42 2.75 11.14
N CYS A 268 -1.32 3.48 11.34
CA CYS A 268 -1.14 4.81 10.74
C CYS A 268 -1.01 4.74 9.21
N VAL A 269 -0.25 3.76 8.71
CA VAL A 269 -0.11 3.54 7.27
C VAL A 269 -1.47 3.21 6.66
N GLY A 270 -2.23 2.29 7.26
CA GLY A 270 -3.55 1.87 6.78
C GLY A 270 -4.58 2.99 6.77
N ALA A 271 -4.60 3.83 7.81
CA ALA A 271 -5.54 4.95 7.91
C ALA A 271 -5.15 6.14 7.03
N SER A 272 -3.88 6.28 6.64
CA SER A 272 -3.36 7.48 5.99
C SER A 272 -4.06 7.83 4.66
N GLY A 273 -4.46 6.83 3.88
CA GLY A 273 -5.15 7.03 2.61
C GLY A 273 -6.48 7.74 2.79
N SER A 274 -7.38 7.18 3.60
CA SER A 274 -8.72 7.75 3.85
C SER A 274 -8.68 9.11 4.55
N VAL A 275 -7.73 9.29 5.47
CA VAL A 275 -7.49 10.58 6.15
C VAL A 275 -7.04 11.66 5.15
N MET A 276 -6.14 11.29 4.22
CA MET A 276 -5.69 12.18 3.16
C MET A 276 -6.84 12.55 2.21
N ASP A 277 -7.64 11.58 1.77
CA ASP A 277 -8.75 11.81 0.85
C ASP A 277 -9.77 12.78 1.45
N LEU A 278 -10.18 12.59 2.71
CA LEU A 278 -11.09 13.51 3.38
C LEU A 278 -10.49 14.92 3.49
N SER A 279 -9.20 15.03 3.80
CA SER A 279 -8.53 16.33 3.89
C SER A 279 -8.47 17.04 2.54
N VAL A 280 -8.26 16.30 1.44
CA VAL A 280 -8.29 16.81 0.06
C VAL A 280 -9.67 17.34 -0.30
N ASP A 281 -10.72 16.58 0.00
CA ASP A 281 -12.11 16.95 -0.30
C ASP A 281 -12.52 18.23 0.42
N ILE A 282 -12.25 18.31 1.72
CA ILE A 282 -12.56 19.50 2.53
C ILE A 282 -11.77 20.71 2.04
N THR A 283 -10.48 20.54 1.76
CA THR A 283 -9.60 21.61 1.28
C THR A 283 -10.08 22.15 -0.06
N SER A 284 -10.45 21.26 -0.98
CA SER A 284 -10.95 21.63 -2.31
C SER A 284 -12.28 22.35 -2.21
N ALA A 285 -13.20 21.84 -1.40
CA ALA A 285 -14.52 22.46 -1.21
C ALA A 285 -14.43 23.85 -0.58
N VAL A 286 -13.64 24.02 0.51
CA VAL A 286 -13.46 25.32 1.14
C VAL A 286 -12.75 26.29 0.21
N HIS A 287 -11.74 25.84 -0.54
CA HIS A 287 -11.06 26.68 -1.52
C HIS A 287 -12.02 27.18 -2.61
N GLU A 288 -12.90 26.32 -3.12
CA GLU A 288 -13.87 26.69 -4.14
C GLU A 288 -14.92 27.68 -3.60
N VAL A 289 -15.42 27.46 -2.38
CA VAL A 289 -16.36 28.38 -1.72
C VAL A 289 -15.74 29.77 -1.54
N VAL A 290 -14.50 29.85 -1.08
CA VAL A 290 -13.81 31.15 -0.90
C VAL A 290 -13.47 31.79 -2.24
N ALA A 291 -13.14 31.01 -3.27
CA ALA A 291 -12.87 31.54 -4.62
C ALA A 291 -14.11 32.16 -5.27
N ASN A 292 -15.29 31.53 -5.07
CA ASN A 292 -16.58 32.03 -5.63
C ASN A 292 -17.23 33.12 -4.75
N ALA A 293 -16.91 33.19 -3.47
CA ALA A 293 -17.40 34.21 -2.55
C ALA A 293 -16.23 34.77 -1.69
N PRO A 294 -15.40 35.69 -2.26
CA PRO A 294 -14.20 36.21 -1.58
C PRO A 294 -14.50 36.96 -0.27
N GLU A 295 -15.71 37.48 -0.11
CA GLU A 295 -16.17 38.20 1.09
C GLU A 295 -16.73 37.28 2.19
N ILE A 296 -16.67 35.97 2.01
CA ILE A 296 -17.20 35.02 2.98
C ILE A 296 -16.44 35.12 4.31
N SER A 297 -17.18 35.16 5.43
CA SER A 297 -16.55 35.17 6.74
C SER A 297 -15.87 33.82 7.03
N ARG A 298 -14.76 33.88 7.81
CA ARG A 298 -14.02 32.70 8.22
C ARG A 298 -14.91 31.61 8.82
N SER A 299 -15.86 32.00 9.69
CA SER A 299 -16.79 31.06 10.32
C SER A 299 -17.69 30.35 9.32
N ARG A 300 -18.19 31.06 8.29
CA ARG A 300 -19.00 30.46 7.23
C ARG A 300 -18.16 29.52 6.33
N ALA A 301 -16.93 29.88 6.02
CA ALA A 301 -16.02 29.02 5.26
C ALA A 301 -15.73 27.70 6.02
N ILE A 302 -15.43 27.77 7.33
CA ILE A 302 -15.26 26.60 8.20
C ILE A 302 -16.53 25.74 8.22
N LYS A 303 -17.71 26.36 8.40
CA LYS A 303 -19.00 25.65 8.42
C LYS A 303 -19.27 24.92 7.10
N SER A 304 -18.92 25.52 5.98
CA SER A 304 -19.01 24.89 4.67
C SER A 304 -18.13 23.64 4.57
N GLY A 305 -16.86 23.73 4.99
CA GLY A 305 -15.96 22.58 5.07
C GLY A 305 -16.50 21.47 5.96
N MET A 306 -17.06 21.83 7.13
CA MET A 306 -17.67 20.86 8.05
C MET A 306 -18.91 20.17 7.47
N ASN A 307 -19.70 20.84 6.64
CA ASN A 307 -20.85 20.21 5.99
C ASN A 307 -20.41 19.16 4.96
N VAL A 308 -19.36 19.44 4.17
CA VAL A 308 -18.76 18.45 3.25
C VAL A 308 -18.18 17.28 4.03
N ALA A 309 -17.44 17.58 5.10
CA ALA A 309 -16.86 16.55 5.97
C ALA A 309 -17.90 15.59 6.55
N ARG A 310 -19.04 16.10 7.03
CA ARG A 310 -20.12 15.26 7.58
C ARG A 310 -20.71 14.31 6.56
N ALA A 311 -20.88 14.79 5.33
CA ALA A 311 -21.39 13.96 4.24
C ALA A 311 -20.41 12.83 3.88
N ALA A 312 -19.11 13.13 3.81
CA ALA A 312 -18.08 12.16 3.44
C ALA A 312 -17.76 11.16 4.56
N MET A 313 -17.74 11.61 5.83
CA MET A 313 -17.40 10.73 6.97
C MET A 313 -18.27 9.48 7.07
N GLY A 314 -19.57 9.58 6.80
CA GLY A 314 -20.50 8.46 6.90
C GLY A 314 -20.13 7.28 6.00
N THR A 315 -19.67 7.56 4.79
CA THR A 315 -19.26 6.54 3.83
C THR A 315 -17.82 6.08 4.07
N MET A 316 -16.90 6.99 4.38
CA MET A 316 -15.49 6.67 4.55
C MET A 316 -15.21 5.80 5.79
N THR A 317 -15.90 6.02 6.91
CA THR A 317 -15.79 5.15 8.10
C THR A 317 -16.25 3.73 7.81
N THR A 318 -17.35 3.57 7.06
CA THR A 318 -17.82 2.25 6.62
C THR A 318 -16.84 1.59 5.65
N THR A 319 -16.21 2.35 4.77
CA THR A 319 -15.19 1.84 3.84
C THR A 319 -13.98 1.28 4.61
N LEU A 320 -13.50 1.98 5.64
CA LEU A 320 -12.44 1.46 6.52
C LEU A 320 -12.84 0.16 7.22
N LEU A 321 -14.05 0.10 7.78
CA LEU A 321 -14.57 -1.11 8.41
C LEU A 321 -14.58 -2.27 7.42
N LEU A 322 -15.12 -2.07 6.21
CA LEU A 322 -15.20 -3.13 5.19
C LEU A 322 -13.83 -3.58 4.71
N ALA A 323 -12.89 -2.65 4.54
CA ALA A 323 -11.52 -2.96 4.12
C ALA A 323 -10.81 -3.87 5.14
N TYR A 324 -10.88 -3.55 6.41
CA TYR A 324 -10.27 -4.36 7.46
C TYR A 324 -11.03 -5.67 7.72
N SER A 325 -12.37 -5.64 7.76
CA SER A 325 -13.19 -6.85 7.96
C SER A 325 -12.99 -7.89 6.87
N GLY A 326 -12.72 -7.46 5.64
CA GLY A 326 -12.49 -8.35 4.50
C GLY A 326 -11.31 -9.30 4.73
N THR A 327 -10.26 -8.84 5.39
CA THR A 327 -9.06 -9.65 5.69
C THR A 327 -9.32 -10.73 6.73
N CYS A 328 -10.30 -10.53 7.61
CA CYS A 328 -10.65 -11.44 8.71
C CYS A 328 -11.80 -12.38 8.38
N LEU A 329 -12.36 -12.35 7.17
CA LEU A 329 -13.58 -13.10 6.84
C LEU A 329 -13.42 -14.61 7.06
N ALA A 330 -12.32 -15.22 6.62
CA ALA A 330 -12.05 -16.65 6.80
C ALA A 330 -11.97 -17.04 8.29
N MET A 331 -11.36 -16.19 9.11
CA MET A 331 -11.27 -16.40 10.55
C MET A 331 -12.65 -16.35 11.22
N LEU A 332 -13.49 -15.36 10.85
CA LEU A 332 -14.86 -15.26 11.36
C LEU A 332 -15.70 -16.46 10.95
N MET A 333 -15.56 -16.95 9.71
CA MET A 333 -16.21 -18.18 9.25
C MET A 333 -15.78 -19.40 10.07
N THR A 334 -14.50 -19.50 10.42
CA THR A 334 -13.96 -20.56 11.26
C THR A 334 -14.59 -20.53 12.65
N PHE A 335 -14.69 -19.36 13.29
CA PHE A 335 -15.34 -19.22 14.59
C PHE A 335 -16.83 -19.63 14.55
N MET A 336 -17.54 -19.24 13.50
CA MET A 336 -18.94 -19.64 13.31
C MET A 336 -19.07 -21.15 13.11
N ALA A 337 -18.22 -21.75 12.28
CA ALA A 337 -18.22 -23.19 12.01
C ALA A 337 -17.92 -24.02 13.27
N GLN A 338 -17.07 -23.50 14.16
CA GLN A 338 -16.71 -24.12 15.44
C GLN A 338 -17.72 -23.85 16.55
N GLY A 339 -18.76 -23.04 16.30
CA GLY A 339 -19.74 -22.67 17.32
C GLY A 339 -19.18 -21.79 18.44
N THR A 340 -18.14 -21.02 18.14
CA THR A 340 -17.48 -20.16 19.14
C THR A 340 -18.43 -19.05 19.60
N PRO A 341 -18.67 -18.88 20.93
CA PRO A 341 -19.53 -17.82 21.42
C PRO A 341 -19.05 -16.43 21.04
N VAL A 342 -19.95 -15.50 20.72
CA VAL A 342 -19.65 -14.14 20.30
C VAL A 342 -18.75 -13.42 21.31
N TYR A 343 -18.97 -13.64 22.61
CA TYR A 343 -18.12 -13.09 23.67
C TYR A 343 -16.64 -13.48 23.49
N ASN A 344 -16.36 -14.74 23.17
CA ASN A 344 -15.00 -15.22 22.96
C ASN A 344 -14.42 -14.70 21.64
N ILE A 345 -15.25 -14.55 20.60
CA ILE A 345 -14.81 -13.96 19.33
C ILE A 345 -14.34 -12.53 19.54
N LEU A 346 -15.16 -11.70 20.21
CA LEU A 346 -14.82 -10.29 20.47
C LEU A 346 -13.59 -10.11 21.38
N ASN A 347 -13.36 -11.09 22.29
CA ASN A 347 -12.20 -11.08 23.19
C ASN A 347 -10.95 -11.74 22.58
N ASN A 348 -11.02 -12.24 21.34
CA ASN A 348 -9.87 -12.82 20.65
C ASN A 348 -8.87 -11.72 20.26
N ASN A 349 -7.57 -11.93 20.51
CA ASN A 349 -6.53 -10.95 20.25
C ASN A 349 -6.48 -10.44 18.80
N VAL A 350 -6.69 -11.33 17.82
CA VAL A 350 -6.66 -10.96 16.40
C VAL A 350 -7.88 -10.09 16.07
N VAL A 351 -9.07 -10.46 16.58
CA VAL A 351 -10.30 -9.66 16.40
C VAL A 351 -10.15 -8.31 17.09
N ALA A 352 -9.65 -8.29 18.33
CA ALA A 352 -9.41 -7.06 19.07
C ALA A 352 -8.42 -6.13 18.37
N SER A 353 -7.37 -6.68 17.74
CA SER A 353 -6.41 -5.88 16.96
C SER A 353 -7.06 -5.25 15.74
N GLU A 354 -7.94 -5.96 15.03
CA GLU A 354 -8.67 -5.40 13.88
C GLU A 354 -9.72 -4.37 14.28
N ILE A 355 -10.34 -4.55 15.45
CA ILE A 355 -11.22 -3.52 16.04
C ILE A 355 -10.43 -2.25 16.34
N ILE A 356 -9.22 -2.36 16.91
CA ILE A 356 -8.35 -1.21 17.15
C ILE A 356 -7.95 -0.55 15.83
N ASN A 357 -7.51 -1.30 14.83
CA ASN A 357 -7.17 -0.78 13.51
C ASN A 357 -8.32 0.06 12.93
N THR A 358 -9.52 -0.52 12.91
CA THR A 358 -10.71 0.12 12.36
C THR A 358 -11.12 1.36 13.13
N ILE A 359 -11.19 1.25 14.46
CA ILE A 359 -11.69 2.34 15.32
C ILE A 359 -10.66 3.46 15.42
N ALA A 360 -9.38 3.16 15.65
CA ALA A 360 -8.34 4.19 15.72
C ALA A 360 -8.20 4.94 14.38
N GLY A 361 -8.23 4.21 13.27
CA GLY A 361 -8.25 4.82 11.93
C GLY A 361 -9.48 5.70 11.69
N SER A 362 -10.66 5.24 12.09
CA SER A 362 -11.92 5.99 11.96
C SER A 362 -11.95 7.24 12.84
N PHE A 363 -11.41 7.18 14.06
CA PHE A 363 -11.24 8.37 14.90
C PHE A 363 -10.25 9.36 14.29
N GLY A 364 -9.13 8.89 13.72
CA GLY A 364 -8.21 9.74 12.97
C GLY A 364 -8.89 10.46 11.81
N LEU A 365 -9.68 9.73 11.04
CA LEU A 365 -10.51 10.29 9.97
C LEU A 365 -11.49 11.35 10.50
N ALA A 366 -12.23 11.04 11.57
CA ALA A 366 -13.19 11.95 12.16
C ALA A 366 -12.55 13.25 12.68
N MET A 367 -11.34 13.14 13.27
CA MET A 367 -10.59 14.32 13.75
C MET A 367 -9.97 15.15 12.63
N THR A 368 -9.66 14.55 11.49
CA THR A 368 -9.19 15.26 10.30
C THR A 368 -10.20 16.30 9.84
N ALA A 369 -11.48 15.99 9.91
CA ALA A 369 -12.56 16.84 9.41
C ALA A 369 -12.58 18.25 10.04
N PRO A 370 -12.73 18.42 11.36
CA PRO A 370 -12.73 19.73 11.98
C PRO A 370 -11.38 20.45 11.85
N LEU A 371 -10.28 19.73 11.96
CA LEU A 371 -8.95 20.33 11.90
C LEU A 371 -8.64 20.87 10.50
N THR A 372 -8.92 20.09 9.46
CA THR A 372 -8.76 20.57 8.07
C THR A 372 -9.67 21.76 7.77
N ALA A 373 -10.94 21.72 8.18
CA ALA A 373 -11.88 22.82 7.96
C ALA A 373 -11.41 24.10 8.67
N LEU A 374 -10.90 24.00 9.90
CA LEU A 374 -10.34 25.12 10.65
C LEU A 374 -9.10 25.72 9.97
N ILE A 375 -8.16 24.87 9.52
CA ILE A 375 -6.94 25.30 8.84
C ILE A 375 -7.31 25.93 7.48
N ALA A 376 -8.17 25.29 6.69
CA ALA A 376 -8.63 25.79 5.39
C ALA A 376 -9.33 27.16 5.50
N GLY A 377 -10.30 27.25 6.40
CA GLY A 377 -11.03 28.50 6.61
C GLY A 377 -10.11 29.64 7.12
N SER A 378 -9.10 29.29 7.93
CA SER A 378 -8.14 30.29 8.42
C SER A 378 -7.17 30.80 7.36
N LEU A 379 -6.64 29.89 6.52
CA LEU A 379 -5.61 30.24 5.54
C LEU A 379 -6.18 30.84 4.25
N PHE A 380 -7.38 30.42 3.83
CA PHE A 380 -7.94 30.91 2.59
C PHE A 380 -8.65 32.27 2.76
N THR A 381 -9.27 32.56 3.93
CA THR A 381 -9.95 33.84 4.18
C THR A 381 -8.99 34.98 4.57
N LYS A 382 -7.79 34.68 5.12
CA LYS A 382 -6.80 35.73 5.48
C LYS A 382 -6.36 36.63 4.34
N LYS A 383 -6.53 36.24 3.08
CA LYS A 383 -6.17 37.03 1.91
C LYS A 383 -7.19 38.13 1.59
N ALA A 384 -8.42 38.00 2.07
CA ALA A 384 -9.45 39.01 1.88
C ALA A 384 -9.23 40.28 2.75
N ASP A 385 -8.58 40.10 3.93
CA ASP A 385 -8.34 41.22 4.85
C ASP A 385 -7.17 42.15 4.43
N PHE A 386 -6.19 41.63 3.66
CA PHE A 386 -5.04 42.43 3.20
C PHE A 386 -5.30 43.22 1.90
N THR A 387 -6.43 43.01 1.22
CA THR A 387 -6.81 43.79 0.03
C THR A 387 -7.75 44.95 0.39
N LYS A 388 -8.13 45.11 1.67
CA LYS A 388 -8.98 46.20 2.18
C LYS A 388 -8.19 47.21 3.07
N ALA A 389 -6.89 47.03 3.27
CA ALA A 389 -5.96 47.97 3.86
C ALA A 389 -5.00 48.51 2.79
#